data_f7f76c8ab56c1c9c46b91d77220b8c6d
#
_entry.id   f7f76c8ab56c1c9c46b91d77220b8c6d
#
_cell.length_a   1.000
_cell.length_b   1.000
_cell.length_c   1.000
_cell.angle_alpha   90.00
_cell.angle_beta   90.00
_cell.angle_gamma   90.00
#
_symmetry.space_group_name_H-M   'P 1'
#
loop_
_entity.id
_entity.type
_entity.pdbx_description
1 polymer ?
#
loop_
_entity_poly.entity_id
_entity_poly.type
_entity_poly.pdbx_seq_one_letter_code
_entity_poly.pdbx_strand_id
1 'polypeptide(L)'
;MLERSIAATTLSALLLTSALGCGYSEDEMQAKIHQIDELKTQLSAEQERNKKSKGEIDEQLAKIEQLKQQLKGAGVDISNLNANLETQARALEDYKRRAEQLEAIKRRFELLRDKLQALTKLGLKVTVRNNRMVIELPGDVLFDSGRETLKKDGEQILLKVADVVRNDAGLSSRTFQVAGHTDNAPLAGGRYKDNWGLSVMRAREVLTFLIAPTAGKEPGGGLSPTKWSAAGFGDTDPIKNNDTPEGKQANRRCELVVVPSVEEMLDLKSLTQ
;
A
#
# COMPACT_ATOMS: atom_id res chain seq x y z
N MET A 1 -25.49 3.62 -44.74
CA MET A 1 -26.67 2.73 -44.82
C MET A 1 -26.87 2.10 -43.49
N LEU A 2 -27.98 2.54 -42.90
CA LEU A 2 -28.92 1.84 -42.02
C LEU A 2 -28.35 1.31 -40.69
N GLU A 3 -28.66 2.02 -39.59
CA GLU A 3 -29.89 1.97 -38.75
C GLU A 3 -30.18 0.58 -38.15
N ARG A 4 -30.29 0.44 -36.81
CA ARG A 4 -31.41 0.68 -35.87
C ARG A 4 -30.99 0.08 -34.51
N SER A 5 -30.96 0.77 -33.36
CA SER A 5 -32.09 1.13 -32.48
C SER A 5 -33.05 0.00 -32.12
N ILE A 6 -33.19 -0.29 -30.82
CA ILE A 6 -34.38 -0.67 -30.02
C ILE A 6 -33.84 -0.97 -28.62
N ALA A 7 -34.04 -0.16 -27.63
CA ALA A 7 -35.19 0.13 -26.76
C ALA A 7 -35.36 -0.83 -25.57
N ALA A 8 -35.09 -0.26 -24.43
CA ALA A 8 -35.76 -0.28 -23.13
C ALA A 8 -36.79 -1.38 -22.81
N THR A 9 -36.65 -1.97 -21.65
CA THR A 9 -37.79 -2.12 -20.72
C THR A 9 -37.32 -2.27 -19.27
N THR A 10 -37.89 -1.47 -18.42
CA THR A 10 -37.91 -1.38 -16.97
C THR A 10 -38.45 -2.65 -16.30
N LEU A 11 -37.81 -3.08 -15.19
CA LEU A 11 -38.58 -3.72 -14.12
C LEU A 11 -37.99 -3.37 -12.75
N SER A 12 -38.71 -2.51 -12.07
CA SER A 12 -38.65 -2.23 -10.64
C SER A 12 -38.97 -3.49 -9.85
N ALA A 13 -38.11 -3.87 -8.90
CA ALA A 13 -38.50 -4.69 -7.77
C ALA A 13 -37.78 -4.20 -6.54
N LEU A 14 -38.52 -3.47 -5.73
CA LEU A 14 -38.29 -3.02 -4.38
C LEU A 14 -38.16 -4.22 -3.46
N LEU A 15 -37.01 -4.44 -2.83
CA LEU A 15 -36.87 -5.27 -1.65
C LEU A 15 -36.03 -4.54 -0.62
N LEU A 16 -36.72 -3.87 0.30
CA LEU A 16 -36.17 -3.45 1.58
C LEU A 16 -35.77 -4.69 2.37
N THR A 17 -34.49 -4.87 2.61
CA THR A 17 -34.01 -5.60 3.76
C THR A 17 -33.05 -4.72 4.53
N SER A 18 -33.50 -4.29 5.68
CA SER A 18 -32.75 -3.60 6.73
C SER A 18 -31.60 -4.51 7.21
N ALA A 19 -30.39 -4.26 6.72
CA ALA A 19 -29.19 -4.78 7.34
C ALA A 19 -28.64 -3.66 8.25
N LEU A 20 -28.78 -3.85 9.55
CA LEU A 20 -28.03 -3.13 10.58
C LEU A 20 -26.55 -3.51 10.42
N GLY A 21 -25.85 -2.79 9.57
CA GLY A 21 -24.41 -2.85 9.47
C GLY A 21 -23.80 -1.81 10.42
N CYS A 22 -22.94 -2.23 11.32
CA CYS A 22 -21.98 -1.32 11.97
C CYS A 22 -21.09 -0.70 10.88
N GLY A 23 -21.56 0.37 10.29
CA GLY A 23 -20.88 1.15 9.27
C GLY A 23 -20.19 2.34 9.94
N TYR A 24 -19.04 2.71 9.43
CA TYR A 24 -18.42 4.02 9.67
C TYR A 24 -19.47 5.10 9.57
N SER A 25 -19.36 6.14 10.40
CA SER A 25 -20.28 7.28 10.31
C SER A 25 -20.17 7.89 8.90
N GLU A 26 -21.28 8.41 8.42
CA GLU A 26 -21.37 9.04 7.09
C GLU A 26 -20.30 10.15 6.93
N ASP A 27 -19.98 10.83 8.03
CA ASP A 27 -18.94 11.86 8.11
C ASP A 27 -17.52 11.29 7.91
N GLU A 28 -17.22 10.10 8.44
CA GLU A 28 -15.92 9.44 8.22
C GLU A 28 -15.78 8.91 6.79
N MET A 29 -16.87 8.46 6.19
CA MET A 29 -16.92 8.06 4.79
C MET A 29 -16.69 9.27 3.89
N GLN A 30 -17.35 10.41 4.16
CA GLN A 30 -17.18 11.65 3.42
C GLN A 30 -15.77 12.22 3.54
N ALA A 31 -15.17 12.17 4.74
CA ALA A 31 -13.80 12.59 4.94
C ALA A 31 -12.79 11.74 4.13
N LYS A 32 -13.04 10.43 4.02
CA LYS A 32 -12.21 9.53 3.20
C LYS A 32 -12.39 9.74 1.71
N ILE A 33 -13.61 9.99 1.26
CA ILE A 33 -13.90 10.35 -0.13
C ILE A 33 -13.17 11.65 -0.49
N HIS A 34 -13.24 12.66 0.37
CA HIS A 34 -12.53 13.93 0.18
C HIS A 34 -11.00 13.72 0.08
N GLN A 35 -10.43 12.90 0.95
CA GLN A 35 -9.00 12.60 0.95
C GLN A 35 -8.55 11.83 -0.32
N ILE A 36 -9.40 10.94 -0.83
CA ILE A 36 -9.18 10.24 -2.10
C ILE A 36 -9.22 11.22 -3.28
N ASP A 37 -10.16 12.14 -3.29
CA ASP A 37 -10.29 13.12 -4.38
C ASP A 37 -9.16 14.17 -4.34
N GLU A 38 -8.70 14.54 -3.14
CA GLU A 38 -7.53 15.40 -2.98
C GLU A 38 -6.25 14.70 -3.49
N LEU A 39 -6.03 13.44 -3.14
CA LEU A 39 -4.90 12.65 -3.62
C LEU A 39 -4.96 12.41 -5.14
N LYS A 40 -6.14 12.20 -5.70
CA LYS A 40 -6.31 12.11 -7.17
C LYS A 40 -5.96 13.43 -7.85
N THR A 41 -6.37 14.54 -7.26
CA THR A 41 -6.07 15.89 -7.77
C THR A 41 -4.57 16.17 -7.72
N GLN A 42 -3.90 15.85 -6.61
CA GLN A 42 -2.46 15.98 -6.48
C GLN A 42 -1.72 15.06 -7.46
N LEU A 43 -2.19 13.84 -7.64
CA LEU A 43 -1.61 12.90 -8.60
C LEU A 43 -1.73 13.40 -10.04
N SER A 44 -2.90 13.92 -10.43
CA SER A 44 -3.10 14.47 -11.78
C SER A 44 -2.23 15.71 -12.03
N ALA A 45 -2.10 16.58 -11.02
CA ALA A 45 -1.21 17.75 -11.10
C ALA A 45 0.26 17.37 -11.25
N GLU A 46 0.71 16.34 -10.55
CA GLU A 46 2.08 15.84 -10.65
C GLU A 46 2.34 15.13 -11.98
N GLN A 47 1.37 14.42 -12.51
CA GLN A 47 1.45 13.82 -13.85
C GLN A 47 1.58 14.90 -14.94
N GLU A 48 0.86 16.00 -14.80
CA GLU A 48 0.93 17.11 -15.76
C GLU A 48 2.27 17.86 -15.66
N ARG A 49 2.80 18.06 -14.44
CA ARG A 49 4.15 18.62 -14.24
C ARG A 49 5.22 17.73 -14.87
N ASN A 50 5.17 16.42 -14.65
CA ASN A 50 6.11 15.47 -15.23
C ASN A 50 6.05 15.46 -16.76
N LYS A 51 4.85 15.54 -17.33
CA LYS A 51 4.65 15.64 -18.78
C LYS A 51 5.25 16.94 -19.35
N LYS A 52 5.02 18.04 -18.65
CA LYS A 52 5.59 19.35 -19.02
C LYS A 52 7.11 19.36 -18.93
N SER A 53 7.70 18.85 -17.83
CA SER A 53 9.16 18.75 -17.69
C SER A 53 9.78 17.86 -18.76
N LYS A 54 9.12 16.77 -19.16
CA LYS A 54 9.56 15.93 -20.27
C LYS A 54 9.57 16.68 -21.60
N GLY A 55 8.55 17.47 -21.89
CA GLY A 55 8.49 18.33 -23.08
C GLY A 55 9.60 19.39 -23.09
N GLU A 56 9.87 20.04 -21.95
CA GLU A 56 10.93 21.03 -21.80
C GLU A 56 12.33 20.41 -22.00
N ILE A 57 12.54 19.18 -21.54
CA ILE A 57 13.78 18.41 -21.75
C ILE A 57 13.98 18.10 -23.23
N ASP A 58 12.95 17.61 -23.92
CA ASP A 58 13.01 17.28 -25.35
C ASP A 58 13.28 18.54 -26.21
N GLU A 59 12.71 19.70 -25.83
CA GLU A 59 12.96 20.97 -26.48
C GLU A 59 14.40 21.45 -26.27
N GLN A 60 14.94 21.32 -25.06
CA GLN A 60 16.34 21.67 -24.76
C GLN A 60 17.32 20.76 -25.51
N LEU A 61 17.03 19.49 -25.66
CA LEU A 61 17.84 18.57 -26.47
C LEU A 61 17.92 18.98 -27.94
N ALA A 62 16.75 19.34 -28.53
CA ALA A 62 16.68 19.81 -29.89
C ALA A 62 17.51 21.10 -30.07
N LYS A 63 17.43 22.01 -29.11
CA LYS A 63 18.19 23.27 -29.11
C LYS A 63 19.70 23.06 -28.97
N ILE A 64 20.13 22.10 -28.12
CA ILE A 64 21.54 21.73 -27.99
C ILE A 64 22.07 21.18 -29.31
N GLU A 65 21.33 20.32 -30.02
CA GLU A 65 21.76 19.78 -31.30
C GLU A 65 21.82 20.88 -32.38
N GLN A 66 20.86 21.81 -32.39
CA GLN A 66 20.86 22.96 -33.28
C GLN A 66 22.09 23.87 -33.03
N LEU A 67 22.39 24.18 -31.79
CA LEU A 67 23.56 24.97 -31.40
C LEU A 67 24.88 24.30 -31.78
N LYS A 68 24.94 22.96 -31.64
CA LYS A 68 26.11 22.16 -32.04
C LYS A 68 26.35 22.25 -33.56
N GLN A 69 25.30 22.22 -34.36
CA GLN A 69 25.42 22.42 -35.82
C GLN A 69 25.85 23.85 -36.19
N GLN A 70 25.32 24.87 -35.52
CA GLN A 70 25.72 26.27 -35.74
C GLN A 70 27.19 26.52 -35.36
N LEU A 71 27.66 25.95 -34.24
CA LEU A 71 29.06 26.06 -33.83
C LEU A 71 30.02 25.32 -34.78
N LYS A 72 29.60 24.19 -35.34
CA LYS A 72 30.35 23.46 -36.34
C LYS A 72 30.53 24.29 -37.64
N GLY A 73 29.48 25.04 -38.04
CA GLY A 73 29.52 25.96 -39.17
C GLY A 73 30.37 27.22 -38.93
N ALA A 74 30.54 27.64 -37.66
CA ALA A 74 31.32 28.81 -37.27
C ALA A 74 32.84 28.54 -37.08
N GLY A 75 33.34 27.32 -37.29
CA GLY A 75 34.75 26.97 -37.20
C GLY A 75 35.34 27.00 -35.79
N VAL A 76 34.53 26.98 -34.77
CA VAL A 76 34.95 26.96 -33.37
C VAL A 76 35.41 25.54 -32.99
N ASP A 77 36.55 25.44 -32.32
CA ASP A 77 37.10 24.18 -31.84
C ASP A 77 36.15 23.54 -30.79
N ILE A 78 35.41 22.51 -31.21
CA ILE A 78 34.25 21.94 -30.52
C ILE A 78 34.68 20.83 -29.55
N SER A 79 35.97 20.48 -29.44
CA SER A 79 36.40 19.29 -28.70
C SER A 79 36.00 19.33 -27.21
N ASN A 80 36.17 20.48 -26.55
CA ASN A 80 35.77 20.66 -25.14
C ASN A 80 34.25 20.79 -24.96
N LEU A 81 33.56 21.39 -25.95
CA LEU A 81 32.10 21.51 -25.93
C LEU A 81 31.41 20.15 -26.16
N ASN A 82 31.96 19.33 -27.05
CA ASN A 82 31.47 17.99 -27.31
C ASN A 82 31.59 17.08 -26.08
N ALA A 83 32.70 17.17 -25.32
CA ALA A 83 32.87 16.41 -24.08
C ALA A 83 31.85 16.80 -23.02
N ASN A 84 31.52 18.09 -22.89
CA ASN A 84 30.48 18.57 -21.98
C ASN A 84 29.09 18.17 -22.43
N LEU A 85 28.79 18.24 -23.73
CA LEU A 85 27.51 17.83 -24.31
C LEU A 85 27.30 16.30 -24.18
N GLU A 86 28.33 15.48 -24.39
CA GLU A 86 28.26 14.04 -24.14
C GLU A 86 27.98 13.74 -22.65
N THR A 87 28.64 14.49 -21.75
CA THR A 87 28.41 14.30 -20.31
C THR A 87 26.98 14.66 -19.92
N GLN A 88 26.45 15.77 -20.45
CA GLN A 88 25.07 16.17 -20.23
C GLN A 88 24.08 15.21 -20.89
N ALA A 89 24.35 14.70 -22.09
CA ALA A 89 23.51 13.71 -22.75
C ALA A 89 23.44 12.40 -21.96
N ARG A 90 24.60 11.94 -21.43
CA ARG A 90 24.63 10.74 -20.56
C ARG A 90 23.86 10.96 -19.26
N ALA A 91 24.03 12.12 -18.61
CA ALA A 91 23.28 12.47 -17.41
C ALA A 91 21.76 12.50 -17.67
N LEU A 92 21.36 13.05 -18.82
CA LEU A 92 19.94 13.12 -19.21
C LEU A 92 19.35 11.74 -19.50
N GLU A 93 20.12 10.87 -20.12
CA GLU A 93 19.70 9.47 -20.35
C GLU A 93 19.56 8.69 -19.03
N ASP A 94 20.46 8.96 -18.07
CA ASP A 94 20.35 8.42 -16.72
C ASP A 94 19.10 8.91 -15.99
N TYR A 95 18.79 10.21 -16.09
CA TYR A 95 17.54 10.77 -15.53
C TYR A 95 16.29 10.15 -16.16
N LYS A 96 16.28 9.99 -17.49
CA LYS A 96 15.17 9.35 -18.21
C LYS A 96 14.97 7.90 -17.76
N ARG A 97 16.05 7.13 -17.68
CA ARG A 97 16.02 5.75 -17.18
C ARG A 97 15.49 5.66 -15.75
N ARG A 98 15.92 6.57 -14.85
CA ARG A 98 15.43 6.65 -13.47
C ARG A 98 13.94 7.01 -13.41
N ALA A 99 13.49 7.92 -14.25
CA ALA A 99 12.08 8.29 -14.35
C ALA A 99 11.21 7.10 -14.81
N GLU A 100 11.68 6.35 -15.82
CA GLU A 100 10.99 5.14 -16.29
C GLU A 100 10.92 4.04 -15.22
N GLN A 101 11.99 3.87 -14.44
CA GLN A 101 12.01 2.95 -13.30
C GLN A 101 11.04 3.37 -12.20
N LEU A 102 10.99 4.67 -11.88
CA LEU A 102 10.02 5.23 -10.90
C LEU A 102 8.57 5.00 -11.35
N GLU A 103 8.27 5.21 -12.62
CA GLU A 103 6.94 4.93 -13.17
C GLU A 103 6.60 3.43 -13.09
N ALA A 104 7.55 2.54 -13.36
CA ALA A 104 7.36 1.10 -13.23
C ALA A 104 7.07 0.68 -11.78
N ILE A 105 7.81 1.23 -10.82
CA ILE A 105 7.59 1.00 -9.38
C ILE A 105 6.20 1.51 -8.98
N LYS A 106 5.84 2.73 -9.40
CA LYS A 106 4.51 3.31 -9.14
C LYS A 106 3.39 2.41 -9.66
N ARG A 107 3.48 1.94 -10.92
CA ARG A 107 2.50 1.02 -11.50
C ARG A 107 2.39 -0.30 -10.72
N ARG A 108 3.51 -0.83 -10.21
CA ARG A 108 3.49 -2.03 -9.36
C ARG A 108 2.74 -1.78 -8.05
N PHE A 109 2.96 -0.61 -7.41
CA PHE A 109 2.22 -0.23 -6.20
C PHE A 109 0.73 -0.01 -6.46
N GLU A 110 0.37 0.62 -7.57
CA GLU A 110 -1.03 0.82 -7.96
C GLU A 110 -1.73 -0.51 -8.21
N LEU A 111 -1.10 -1.42 -8.96
CA LEU A 111 -1.61 -2.78 -9.18
C LEU A 111 -1.80 -3.54 -7.85
N LEU A 112 -0.85 -3.44 -6.93
CA LEU A 112 -0.96 -4.10 -5.63
C LEU A 112 -2.08 -3.47 -4.78
N ARG A 113 -2.19 -2.15 -4.79
CA ARG A 113 -3.28 -1.43 -4.12
C ARG A 113 -4.65 -1.86 -4.67
N ASP A 114 -4.79 -1.95 -5.99
CA ASP A 114 -6.05 -2.35 -6.63
C ASP A 114 -6.43 -3.79 -6.26
N LYS A 115 -5.47 -4.71 -6.18
CA LYS A 115 -5.68 -6.06 -5.68
C LYS A 115 -6.14 -6.09 -4.21
N LEU A 116 -5.64 -5.16 -3.40
CA LEU A 116 -6.02 -5.02 -2.00
C LEU A 116 -7.32 -4.22 -1.79
N GLN A 117 -7.92 -3.64 -2.84
CA GLN A 117 -9.22 -2.96 -2.75
C GLN A 117 -10.34 -3.88 -2.24
N ALA A 118 -10.23 -5.17 -2.51
CA ALA A 118 -11.18 -6.15 -1.94
C ALA A 118 -11.18 -6.11 -0.41
N LEU A 119 -10.03 -5.89 0.23
CA LEU A 119 -9.90 -5.74 1.68
C LEU A 119 -10.50 -4.43 2.18
N THR A 120 -10.36 -3.34 1.41
CA THR A 120 -10.97 -2.05 1.74
C THR A 120 -12.51 -2.14 1.74
N LYS A 121 -13.09 -2.93 0.82
CA LYS A 121 -14.54 -3.22 0.81
C LYS A 121 -15.00 -4.01 2.05
N LEU A 122 -14.09 -4.68 2.73
CA LEU A 122 -14.35 -5.35 4.00
C LEU A 122 -14.18 -4.42 5.22
N GLY A 123 -13.97 -3.12 5.00
CA GLY A 123 -13.74 -2.13 6.05
C GLY A 123 -12.32 -2.07 6.58
N LEU A 124 -11.36 -2.78 5.96
CA LEU A 124 -9.96 -2.73 6.36
C LEU A 124 -9.25 -1.57 5.66
N LYS A 125 -8.39 -0.88 6.41
CA LYS A 125 -7.62 0.24 5.89
C LYS A 125 -6.33 -0.28 5.27
N VAL A 126 -6.09 0.07 4.00
CA VAL A 126 -4.85 -0.23 3.28
C VAL A 126 -4.10 1.08 3.07
N THR A 127 -2.87 1.15 3.57
CA THR A 127 -2.02 2.36 3.51
C THR A 127 -0.61 2.01 3.05
N VAL A 128 0.14 3.02 2.60
CA VAL A 128 1.58 2.91 2.38
C VAL A 128 2.28 3.64 3.51
N ARG A 129 3.08 2.91 4.28
CA ARG A 129 3.86 3.45 5.40
C ARG A 129 5.28 2.88 5.38
N ASN A 130 6.28 3.76 5.53
CA ASN A 130 7.70 3.37 5.49
C ASN A 130 8.06 2.56 4.23
N ASN A 131 7.57 2.98 3.06
CA ASN A 131 7.73 2.30 1.76
C ASN A 131 7.21 0.86 1.73
N ARG A 132 6.28 0.49 2.61
CA ARG A 132 5.62 -0.81 2.63
C ARG A 132 4.11 -0.63 2.57
N MET A 133 3.45 -1.55 1.91
CA MET A 133 2.00 -1.60 1.93
C MET A 133 1.56 -2.31 3.19
N VAL A 134 0.65 -1.68 3.92
CA VAL A 134 0.18 -2.11 5.23
C VAL A 134 -1.33 -2.24 5.20
N ILE A 135 -1.84 -3.36 5.66
CA ILE A 135 -3.26 -3.61 5.91
C ILE A 135 -3.47 -3.53 7.43
N GLU A 136 -4.20 -2.53 7.88
CA GLU A 136 -4.47 -2.32 9.31
C GLU A 136 -5.64 -3.20 9.75
N LEU A 137 -5.43 -3.93 10.84
CA LEU A 137 -6.41 -4.77 11.52
C LEU A 137 -6.63 -4.20 12.94
N PRO A 138 -7.80 -3.60 13.22
CA PRO A 138 -8.06 -3.00 14.53
C PRO A 138 -7.95 -4.03 15.66
N GLY A 139 -7.16 -3.73 16.69
CA GLY A 139 -6.91 -4.67 17.78
C GLY A 139 -8.15 -5.03 18.57
N ASP A 140 -9.05 -4.08 18.78
CA ASP A 140 -10.29 -4.28 19.53
C ASP A 140 -11.30 -5.21 18.83
N VAL A 141 -11.17 -5.35 17.51
CA VAL A 141 -11.95 -6.33 16.74
C VAL A 141 -11.33 -7.72 16.85
N LEU A 142 -9.98 -7.77 16.88
CA LEU A 142 -9.26 -9.05 16.92
C LEU A 142 -9.20 -9.66 18.32
N PHE A 143 -9.03 -8.83 19.37
CA PHE A 143 -8.70 -9.30 20.72
C PHE A 143 -9.49 -8.57 21.82
N ASP A 144 -9.65 -9.23 22.94
CA ASP A 144 -10.02 -8.55 24.19
C ASP A 144 -8.83 -7.79 24.78
N SER A 145 -9.15 -6.83 25.66
CA SER A 145 -8.11 -6.02 26.33
C SER A 145 -7.13 -6.91 27.10
N GLY A 146 -5.84 -6.70 26.88
CA GLY A 146 -4.77 -7.45 27.52
C GLY A 146 -4.66 -8.92 27.14
N ARG A 147 -5.45 -9.39 26.16
CA ARG A 147 -5.45 -10.79 25.70
C ARG A 147 -4.88 -10.92 24.30
N GLU A 148 -4.38 -12.10 23.98
CA GLU A 148 -3.88 -12.52 22.68
C GLU A 148 -4.84 -13.46 21.94
N THR A 149 -5.84 -14.03 22.63
CA THR A 149 -6.80 -14.95 22.04
C THR A 149 -7.70 -14.22 21.06
N LEU A 150 -7.82 -14.72 19.84
CA LEU A 150 -8.69 -14.16 18.81
C LEU A 150 -10.16 -14.24 19.21
N LYS A 151 -10.88 -13.20 18.92
CA LYS A 151 -12.34 -13.15 19.01
C LYS A 151 -12.95 -13.74 17.74
N LYS A 152 -14.17 -14.24 17.80
CA LYS A 152 -14.88 -14.79 16.64
C LYS A 152 -14.99 -13.80 15.48
N ASP A 153 -15.24 -12.53 15.77
CA ASP A 153 -15.30 -11.47 14.75
C ASP A 153 -13.93 -11.27 14.09
N GLY A 154 -12.86 -11.35 14.89
CA GLY A 154 -11.50 -11.30 14.40
C GLY A 154 -11.16 -12.48 13.48
N GLU A 155 -11.53 -13.69 13.87
CA GLU A 155 -11.38 -14.89 13.04
C GLU A 155 -12.10 -14.75 11.69
N GLN A 156 -13.33 -14.24 11.69
CA GLN A 156 -14.10 -14.02 10.45
C GLN A 156 -13.43 -13.02 9.51
N ILE A 157 -12.88 -11.91 10.06
CA ILE A 157 -12.14 -10.95 9.27
C ILE A 157 -10.88 -11.59 8.69
N LEU A 158 -10.13 -12.34 9.51
CA LEU A 158 -8.91 -13.00 9.06
C LEU A 158 -9.19 -14.08 8.00
N LEU A 159 -10.30 -14.80 8.06
CA LEU A 159 -10.73 -15.73 7.00
C LEU A 159 -10.97 -14.98 5.68
N LYS A 160 -11.67 -13.85 5.72
CA LYS A 160 -11.90 -13.03 4.52
C LYS A 160 -10.58 -12.49 3.93
N VAL A 161 -9.64 -12.08 4.80
CA VAL A 161 -8.31 -11.66 4.38
C VAL A 161 -7.56 -12.83 3.71
N ALA A 162 -7.60 -14.01 4.35
CA ALA A 162 -6.96 -15.20 3.81
C ALA A 162 -7.54 -15.60 2.45
N ASP A 163 -8.86 -15.49 2.26
CA ASP A 163 -9.52 -15.76 0.98
C ASP A 163 -9.05 -14.81 -0.12
N VAL A 164 -8.94 -13.50 0.18
CA VAL A 164 -8.44 -12.52 -0.78
C VAL A 164 -7.00 -12.84 -1.18
N VAL A 165 -6.13 -13.14 -0.21
CA VAL A 165 -4.72 -13.47 -0.47
C VAL A 165 -4.59 -14.78 -1.25
N ARG A 166 -5.34 -15.81 -0.90
CA ARG A 166 -5.28 -17.13 -1.51
C ARG A 166 -5.78 -17.12 -2.96
N ASN A 167 -6.83 -16.36 -3.25
CA ASN A 167 -7.48 -16.33 -4.56
C ASN A 167 -6.78 -15.39 -5.56
N ASP A 168 -5.83 -14.56 -5.14
CA ASP A 168 -5.02 -13.73 -6.03
C ASP A 168 -3.58 -14.27 -6.12
N ALA A 169 -3.19 -14.75 -7.29
CA ALA A 169 -1.85 -15.31 -7.53
C ALA A 169 -0.71 -14.31 -7.25
N GLY A 170 -0.95 -13.02 -7.47
CA GLY A 170 0.02 -11.97 -7.19
C GLY A 170 0.18 -11.70 -5.69
N LEU A 171 -0.88 -11.82 -4.89
CA LEU A 171 -0.81 -11.70 -3.43
C LEU A 171 -0.25 -12.97 -2.79
N SER A 172 -0.69 -14.15 -3.23
CA SER A 172 -0.22 -15.44 -2.67
C SER A 172 1.26 -15.70 -2.91
N SER A 173 1.85 -15.10 -3.95
CA SER A 173 3.29 -15.16 -4.19
C SER A 173 4.12 -14.26 -3.29
N ARG A 174 3.51 -13.25 -2.63
CA ARG A 174 4.18 -12.26 -1.79
C ARG A 174 4.54 -12.81 -0.41
N THR A 175 5.54 -12.19 0.19
CA THR A 175 5.88 -12.42 1.60
C THR A 175 5.18 -11.38 2.46
N PHE A 176 4.62 -11.83 3.58
CA PHE A 176 3.91 -11.00 4.54
C PHE A 176 4.55 -11.10 5.93
N GLN A 177 4.44 -10.02 6.67
CA GLN A 177 4.76 -9.98 8.09
C GLN A 177 3.53 -9.51 8.86
N VAL A 178 3.13 -10.27 9.86
CA VAL A 178 2.16 -9.81 10.86
C VAL A 178 2.91 -8.99 11.89
N ALA A 179 2.55 -7.72 12.04
CA ALA A 179 3.14 -6.81 13.01
C ALA A 179 2.11 -6.48 14.11
N GLY A 180 2.45 -6.74 15.36
CA GLY A 180 1.62 -6.41 16.52
C GLY A 180 2.07 -5.11 17.18
N HIS A 181 1.10 -4.26 17.53
CA HIS A 181 1.33 -2.97 18.18
C HIS A 181 0.41 -2.81 19.38
N THR A 182 0.86 -2.03 20.36
CA THR A 182 0.08 -1.62 21.54
C THR A 182 -0.01 -0.10 21.62
N ASP A 183 -0.85 0.41 22.49
CA ASP A 183 -0.72 1.76 22.99
C ASP A 183 0.39 1.84 24.06
N ASN A 184 0.65 3.03 24.58
CA ASN A 184 1.67 3.29 25.59
C ASN A 184 1.21 3.00 27.03
N ALA A 185 0.01 2.45 27.23
CA ALA A 185 -0.43 2.09 28.57
C ALA A 185 0.43 0.94 29.10
N PRO A 186 0.98 1.06 30.32
CA PRO A 186 1.72 -0.03 30.93
C PRO A 186 0.84 -1.26 31.10
N LEU A 187 1.34 -2.42 30.69
CA LEU A 187 0.67 -3.69 30.94
C LEU A 187 0.85 -4.04 32.42
N ALA A 188 -0.19 -3.79 33.23
CA ALA A 188 -0.15 -4.08 34.68
C ALA A 188 -0.76 -5.44 34.94
N GLY A 189 0.10 -6.41 35.30
CA GLY A 189 -0.32 -7.77 35.64
C GLY A 189 -0.69 -8.61 34.40
N GLY A 190 -0.79 -9.91 34.58
CA GLY A 190 -1.19 -10.83 33.53
C GLY A 190 -0.06 -11.75 33.04
N ARG A 191 -0.29 -12.40 31.91
CA ARG A 191 0.63 -13.42 31.37
C ARG A 191 1.91 -12.82 30.77
N TYR A 192 1.85 -11.56 30.29
CA TYR A 192 2.97 -10.90 29.64
C TYR A 192 3.60 -9.85 30.54
N LYS A 193 4.91 -9.79 30.47
CA LYS A 193 5.71 -8.87 31.31
C LYS A 193 5.53 -7.41 30.87
N ASP A 194 5.34 -7.18 29.57
CA ASP A 194 5.34 -5.86 28.95
C ASP A 194 4.57 -5.84 27.62
N ASN A 195 4.48 -4.66 27.02
CA ASN A 195 3.85 -4.44 25.72
C ASN A 195 4.56 -5.16 24.57
N TRP A 196 5.87 -5.42 24.69
CA TRP A 196 6.61 -6.21 23.72
C TRP A 196 6.09 -7.65 23.68
N GLY A 197 5.99 -8.29 24.84
CA GLY A 197 5.47 -9.64 24.95
C GLY A 197 4.04 -9.77 24.41
N LEU A 198 3.15 -8.85 24.79
CA LEU A 198 1.76 -8.86 24.29
C LEU A 198 1.69 -8.68 22.78
N SER A 199 2.44 -7.72 22.24
CA SER A 199 2.41 -7.44 20.79
C SER A 199 2.94 -8.59 19.95
N VAL A 200 4.04 -9.24 20.37
CA VAL A 200 4.57 -10.45 19.70
C VAL A 200 3.55 -11.58 19.70
N MET A 201 2.91 -11.83 20.85
CA MET A 201 1.95 -12.94 20.96
C MET A 201 0.68 -12.69 20.16
N ARG A 202 0.19 -11.46 20.10
CA ARG A 202 -0.92 -11.09 19.20
C ARG A 202 -0.58 -11.28 17.73
N ALA A 203 0.61 -10.86 17.31
CA ALA A 203 1.08 -11.10 15.96
C ALA A 203 1.20 -12.60 15.64
N ARG A 204 1.69 -13.40 16.61
CA ARG A 204 1.78 -14.84 16.50
C ARG A 204 0.39 -15.49 16.35
N GLU A 205 -0.59 -15.09 17.15
CA GLU A 205 -1.95 -15.67 17.08
C GLU A 205 -2.59 -15.40 15.72
N VAL A 206 -2.50 -14.17 15.19
CA VAL A 206 -2.93 -13.85 13.85
C VAL A 206 -2.20 -14.70 12.81
N LEU A 207 -0.87 -14.81 12.91
CA LEU A 207 -0.08 -15.64 12.00
C LEU A 207 -0.52 -17.10 12.01
N THR A 208 -0.60 -17.71 13.21
CA THR A 208 -0.95 -19.13 13.35
C THR A 208 -2.35 -19.42 12.82
N PHE A 209 -3.30 -18.51 13.02
CA PHE A 209 -4.63 -18.62 12.44
C PHE A 209 -4.60 -18.53 10.90
N LEU A 210 -3.88 -17.59 10.33
CA LEU A 210 -3.80 -17.42 8.88
C LEU A 210 -3.16 -18.61 8.16
N ILE A 211 -2.19 -19.29 8.77
CA ILE A 211 -1.52 -20.45 8.18
C ILE A 211 -2.15 -21.80 8.58
N ALA A 212 -3.04 -21.82 9.56
CA ALA A 212 -3.75 -23.04 9.97
C ALA A 212 -4.57 -23.60 8.79
N PRO A 213 -4.67 -24.93 8.66
CA PRO A 213 -5.44 -25.56 7.60
C PRO A 213 -6.91 -25.10 7.55
N THR A 214 -7.50 -25.05 6.37
CA THR A 214 -8.92 -24.67 6.19
C THR A 214 -9.91 -25.72 6.70
N ALA A 215 -9.45 -26.93 7.00
CA ALA A 215 -10.25 -28.03 7.52
C ALA A 215 -9.57 -28.64 8.74
N GLY A 216 -10.38 -29.11 9.70
CA GLY A 216 -9.89 -29.72 10.94
C GLY A 216 -10.66 -29.26 12.15
N LYS A 217 -10.12 -29.51 13.35
CA LYS A 217 -10.76 -29.09 14.62
C LYS A 217 -10.79 -27.58 14.81
N GLU A 218 -9.76 -26.90 14.31
CA GLU A 218 -9.59 -25.45 14.37
C GLU A 218 -9.24 -24.95 12.95
N PRO A 219 -10.26 -24.70 12.11
CA PRO A 219 -10.03 -24.26 10.74
C PRO A 219 -9.49 -22.83 10.73
N GLY A 220 -8.53 -22.58 9.85
CA GLY A 220 -7.91 -21.28 9.67
C GLY A 220 -7.83 -20.84 8.21
N GLY A 221 -6.89 -19.93 7.93
CA GLY A 221 -6.76 -19.27 6.63
C GLY A 221 -6.19 -20.13 5.51
N GLY A 222 -5.48 -21.23 5.79
CA GLY A 222 -4.89 -22.12 4.79
C GLY A 222 -3.78 -21.48 3.95
N LEU A 223 -3.11 -20.43 4.46
CA LEU A 223 -2.03 -19.75 3.75
C LEU A 223 -0.70 -20.50 3.92
N SER A 224 0.20 -20.36 2.93
CA SER A 224 1.52 -21.04 2.96
C SER A 224 2.41 -20.49 4.06
N PRO A 225 2.85 -21.29 5.04
CA PRO A 225 3.65 -20.82 6.17
C PRO A 225 5.01 -20.24 5.75
N THR A 226 5.55 -20.62 4.59
CA THR A 226 6.86 -20.15 4.10
C THR A 226 6.85 -18.68 3.67
N LYS A 227 5.66 -18.08 3.52
CA LYS A 227 5.48 -16.70 3.07
C LYS A 227 5.11 -15.75 4.21
N TRP A 228 5.06 -16.22 5.45
CA TRP A 228 4.55 -15.46 6.57
C TRP A 228 5.52 -15.43 7.73
N SER A 229 5.58 -14.28 8.40
CA SER A 229 6.36 -14.08 9.63
C SER A 229 5.56 -13.23 10.62
N ALA A 230 5.96 -13.21 11.89
CA ALA A 230 5.36 -12.35 12.90
C ALA A 230 6.43 -11.53 13.62
N ALA A 231 6.08 -10.29 13.99
CA ALA A 231 6.91 -9.39 14.78
C ALA A 231 6.06 -8.59 15.76
N GLY A 232 6.61 -8.24 16.92
CA GLY A 232 5.97 -7.32 17.86
C GLY A 232 6.76 -6.03 17.95
N PHE A 233 6.07 -4.92 18.03
CA PHE A 233 6.63 -3.57 18.08
C PHE A 233 6.32 -2.86 19.42
N GLY A 234 5.53 -3.48 20.30
CA GLY A 234 5.08 -2.81 21.52
C GLY A 234 4.37 -1.50 21.19
N ASP A 235 4.73 -0.45 21.91
CA ASP A 235 4.22 0.93 21.74
C ASP A 235 5.18 1.86 20.97
N THR A 236 6.21 1.31 20.30
CA THR A 236 7.30 2.09 19.70
C THR A 236 6.98 2.68 18.31
N ASP A 237 5.89 2.25 17.69
CA ASP A 237 5.48 2.71 16.35
C ASP A 237 4.00 3.16 16.34
N PRO A 238 3.68 4.28 17.05
CA PRO A 238 2.33 4.79 17.12
C PRO A 238 1.91 5.45 15.81
N ILE A 239 0.66 5.25 15.38
CA ILE A 239 0.06 5.92 14.20
C ILE A 239 -0.79 7.13 14.61
N LYS A 240 -1.12 7.26 15.88
CA LYS A 240 -1.83 8.37 16.48
C LYS A 240 -1.21 8.73 17.81
N ASN A 241 -1.47 9.95 18.28
CA ASN A 241 -1.04 10.36 19.62
C ASN A 241 -1.70 9.50 20.71
N ASN A 242 -0.90 9.02 21.66
CA ASN A 242 -1.35 8.20 22.80
C ASN A 242 -2.04 9.02 23.92
N ASP A 243 -2.18 10.34 23.79
CA ASP A 243 -2.80 11.20 24.81
C ASP A 243 -4.33 11.08 24.82
N THR A 244 -4.94 10.57 23.74
CA THR A 244 -6.37 10.41 23.62
C THR A 244 -6.79 8.94 23.60
N PRO A 245 -7.99 8.61 24.11
CA PRO A 245 -8.54 7.25 24.03
C PRO A 245 -8.61 6.73 22.60
N GLU A 246 -9.01 7.55 21.66
CA GLU A 246 -9.13 7.21 20.23
C GLU A 246 -7.74 6.93 19.61
N GLY A 247 -6.73 7.72 20.02
CA GLY A 247 -5.35 7.50 19.58
C GLY A 247 -4.78 6.20 20.12
N LYS A 248 -5.00 5.90 21.40
CA LYS A 248 -4.65 4.61 21.99
C LYS A 248 -5.36 3.46 21.30
N GLN A 249 -6.66 3.60 21.01
CA GLN A 249 -7.42 2.59 20.29
C GLN A 249 -6.82 2.33 18.90
N ALA A 250 -6.47 3.37 18.16
CA ALA A 250 -5.84 3.24 16.86
C ALA A 250 -4.45 2.57 16.93
N ASN A 251 -3.69 2.83 18.01
CA ASN A 251 -2.36 2.25 18.22
C ASN A 251 -2.43 0.77 18.59
N ARG A 252 -3.48 0.33 19.30
CA ARG A 252 -3.75 -1.10 19.55
C ARG A 252 -4.22 -1.78 18.28
N ARG A 253 -3.30 -2.27 17.46
CA ARG A 253 -3.60 -2.87 16.15
C ARG A 253 -2.66 -4.01 15.83
N CYS A 254 -3.05 -4.84 14.89
CA CYS A 254 -2.16 -5.67 14.10
C CYS A 254 -2.10 -5.14 12.67
N GLU A 255 -0.99 -5.35 12.01
CA GLU A 255 -0.79 -4.97 10.63
C GLU A 255 -0.33 -6.19 9.84
N LEU A 256 -0.88 -6.34 8.63
CA LEU A 256 -0.28 -7.24 7.64
C LEU A 256 0.57 -6.39 6.72
N VAL A 257 1.87 -6.53 6.84
CA VAL A 257 2.86 -5.77 6.06
C VAL A 257 3.28 -6.62 4.87
N VAL A 258 3.08 -6.11 3.66
CA VAL A 258 3.63 -6.73 2.45
C VAL A 258 5.13 -6.42 2.42
N VAL A 259 5.95 -7.47 2.50
CA VAL A 259 7.41 -7.34 2.46
C VAL A 259 7.84 -7.19 1.00
N PRO A 260 8.57 -6.10 0.64
CA PRO A 260 9.10 -5.94 -0.71
C PRO A 260 10.08 -7.08 -1.05
N SER A 261 10.11 -7.51 -2.31
CA SER A 261 11.12 -8.45 -2.77
C SER A 261 12.51 -7.78 -2.84
N VAL A 262 13.57 -8.60 -2.90
CA VAL A 262 14.94 -8.08 -3.03
C VAL A 262 15.08 -7.27 -4.31
N GLU A 263 14.45 -7.71 -5.40
CA GLU A 263 14.43 -7.00 -6.69
C GLU A 263 13.77 -5.62 -6.55
N GLU A 264 12.62 -5.55 -5.87
CA GLU A 264 11.93 -4.27 -5.60
C GLU A 264 12.78 -3.33 -4.74
N MET A 265 13.53 -3.87 -3.78
CA MET A 265 14.44 -3.06 -2.95
C MET A 265 15.69 -2.60 -3.72
N LEU A 266 16.23 -3.42 -4.61
CA LEU A 266 17.37 -3.05 -5.47
C LEU A 266 16.96 -1.99 -6.49
N ASP A 267 15.79 -2.10 -7.10
CA ASP A 267 15.21 -1.07 -7.98
C ASP A 267 15.11 0.28 -7.25
N LEU A 268 14.63 0.27 -6.00
CA LEU A 268 14.56 1.48 -5.16
C LEU A 268 15.95 2.04 -4.83
N LYS A 269 16.94 1.19 -4.51
CA LYS A 269 18.29 1.62 -4.16
C LYS A 269 19.02 2.24 -5.35
N SER A 270 18.80 1.73 -6.56
CA SER A 270 19.38 2.27 -7.80
C SER A 270 18.90 3.69 -8.13
N LEU A 271 17.77 4.12 -7.54
CA LEU A 271 17.22 5.47 -7.70
C LEU A 271 17.81 6.50 -6.74
N THR A 272 18.44 6.04 -5.65
CA THR A 272 18.99 6.91 -4.59
C THR A 272 20.49 7.10 -4.69
N GLN A 273 21.15 6.43 -5.62
CA GLN A 273 22.56 6.60 -6.00
C GLN A 273 22.69 7.37 -7.30
#